data_f89180f4f0bcb1b7bf947e090a7a3959
#
_entry.id   f89180f4f0bcb1b7bf947e090a7a3959
#
_cell.length_a   1.000
_cell.length_b   1.000
_cell.length_c   1.000
_cell.angle_alpha   90.00
_cell.angle_beta   90.00
_cell.angle_gamma   90.00
#
_symmetry.space_group_name_H-M   'P 1'
#
loop_
_entity.id
_entity.type
_entity.pdbx_description
1 polymer ?
#
loop_
_entity_poly.entity_id
_entity_poly.type
_entity_poly.pdbx_seq_one_letter_code
_entity_poly.pdbx_strand_id
1 'polypeptide(L)'
;MSITDPIRLGIAGLGRGFMLTLPSLRVDPHVAVTACAAPREASRSAFTAEFGGNAHATIEDLAADPDVEAVYIATPHQMHRDHATILAKGGKHLLIDKPLAVSMADADAIVEAARAAGVHLITGPSHSFDQPVLAAREMIASGRFGKVRMIHGLNYTDFLYRPRRPEELDTAQGGGVIFSQAVHQVDVIRLLMGARATHVAAMTGAWDAARPTEGAYSALIGFEGGAFASITYSGYAHYDSDVLQDSIGELGTAKDPAAYGKARRALATVSSPEEEAGLKSTRTYGASEAPPLAPHAEHFGPVIVSCDRADLRLTPKGVEIWGDTEKDFIPAPPEPSPRAPVLEGLYHAIRSGQPPAQSGGWGRASLEICHAILESAETGAFIGLKSQTQHQSKEEPVA
;
A
#
# COMPACT_ATOMS: atom_id res chain seq x y z
N MET A 1 -10.55 -24.22 -8.05
CA MET A 1 -9.61 -25.33 -7.84
C MET A 1 -9.31 -25.40 -6.35
N SER A 2 -9.20 -26.60 -5.75
CA SER A 2 -8.76 -26.72 -4.36
C SER A 2 -7.27 -26.34 -4.30
N ILE A 3 -6.89 -25.41 -3.41
CA ILE A 3 -5.49 -25.06 -3.18
C ILE A 3 -4.88 -26.17 -2.35
N THR A 4 -3.94 -26.93 -2.95
CA THR A 4 -3.38 -28.14 -2.35
C THR A 4 -2.03 -27.91 -1.68
N ASP A 5 -1.39 -26.74 -1.92
CA ASP A 5 -0.03 -26.44 -1.44
C ASP A 5 0.11 -24.93 -1.13
N PRO A 6 -0.37 -24.44 0.02
CA PRO A 6 -0.25 -23.05 0.40
C PRO A 6 1.22 -22.64 0.59
N ILE A 7 1.52 -21.36 0.33
CA ILE A 7 2.85 -20.81 0.59
C ILE A 7 3.12 -20.76 2.09
N ARG A 8 4.22 -21.36 2.55
CA ARG A 8 4.69 -21.24 3.92
C ARG A 8 5.27 -19.86 4.14
N LEU A 9 4.47 -19.00 4.79
CA LEU A 9 4.73 -17.57 4.90
C LEU A 9 5.33 -17.23 6.27
N GLY A 10 6.52 -16.64 6.25
CA GLY A 10 7.13 -15.98 7.41
C GLY A 10 6.70 -14.51 7.48
N ILE A 11 6.67 -13.95 8.68
CA ILE A 11 6.33 -12.55 8.93
C ILE A 11 7.52 -11.83 9.56
N ALA A 12 8.08 -10.84 8.87
CA ALA A 12 9.09 -9.95 9.41
C ALA A 12 8.43 -8.68 9.96
N GLY A 13 8.33 -8.58 11.29
CA GLY A 13 7.71 -7.45 11.98
C GLY A 13 6.22 -7.65 12.28
N LEU A 14 5.88 -7.65 13.57
CA LEU A 14 4.51 -7.81 14.09
C LEU A 14 3.91 -6.44 14.49
N GLY A 15 4.10 -5.44 13.64
CA GLY A 15 3.64 -4.08 13.82
C GLY A 15 2.23 -3.82 13.29
N ARG A 16 1.94 -2.54 13.00
CA ARG A 16 0.62 -2.12 12.50
C ARG A 16 0.32 -2.68 11.11
N GLY A 17 1.31 -2.74 10.20
CA GLY A 17 1.13 -3.33 8.85
C GLY A 17 0.66 -4.77 8.93
N PHE A 18 1.34 -5.60 9.75
CA PHE A 18 0.91 -6.96 10.03
C PHE A 18 -0.52 -7.02 10.59
N MET A 19 -0.87 -6.15 11.57
CA MET A 19 -2.21 -6.13 12.17
C MET A 19 -3.32 -5.83 11.15
N LEU A 20 -3.05 -5.01 10.14
CA LEU A 20 -4.00 -4.73 9.06
C LEU A 20 -4.15 -5.89 8.07
N THR A 21 -3.11 -6.73 7.93
CA THR A 21 -3.11 -7.88 7.04
C THR A 21 -3.57 -9.16 7.74
N LEU A 22 -3.48 -9.21 9.06
CA LEU A 22 -3.77 -10.39 9.89
C LEU A 22 -5.17 -11.00 9.64
N PRO A 23 -6.27 -10.23 9.51
CA PRO A 23 -7.57 -10.79 9.21
C PRO A 23 -7.58 -11.61 7.90
N SER A 24 -6.85 -11.14 6.88
CA SER A 24 -6.69 -11.87 5.62
C SER A 24 -5.84 -13.11 5.77
N LEU A 25 -4.71 -13.02 6.47
CA LEU A 25 -3.80 -14.16 6.70
C LEU A 25 -4.46 -15.32 7.46
N ARG A 26 -5.51 -15.04 8.25
CA ARG A 26 -6.25 -16.06 9.00
C ARG A 26 -7.19 -16.91 8.13
N VAL A 27 -7.63 -16.37 7.00
CA VAL A 27 -8.69 -16.98 6.19
C VAL A 27 -8.27 -17.32 4.76
N ASP A 28 -7.16 -16.76 4.29
CA ASP A 28 -6.72 -16.93 2.90
C ASP A 28 -6.10 -18.33 2.69
N PRO A 29 -6.62 -19.12 1.74
CA PRO A 29 -6.14 -20.46 1.51
C PRO A 29 -4.79 -20.54 0.77
N HIS A 30 -4.30 -19.43 0.19
CA HIS A 30 -3.06 -19.39 -0.58
C HIS A 30 -1.80 -19.41 0.29
N VAL A 31 -1.95 -19.06 1.58
CA VAL A 31 -0.83 -18.94 2.51
C VAL A 31 -1.08 -19.71 3.81
N ALA A 32 -0.01 -20.24 4.39
CA ALA A 32 0.03 -20.77 5.75
C ALA A 32 1.12 -19.99 6.51
N VAL A 33 0.74 -19.28 7.57
CA VAL A 33 1.69 -18.55 8.41
C VAL A 33 2.46 -19.53 9.29
N THR A 34 3.76 -19.71 9.04
CA THR A 34 4.59 -20.74 9.67
C THR A 34 5.67 -20.18 10.59
N ALA A 35 6.06 -18.92 10.42
CA ALA A 35 7.12 -18.32 11.24
C ALA A 35 6.97 -16.81 11.36
N CYS A 36 7.63 -16.23 12.36
CA CYS A 36 7.80 -14.77 12.45
C CYS A 36 9.18 -14.38 12.93
N ALA A 37 9.56 -13.11 12.68
CA ALA A 37 10.69 -12.45 13.36
C ALA A 37 10.21 -11.13 13.95
N ALA A 38 10.42 -10.96 15.26
CA ALA A 38 10.09 -9.73 15.97
C ALA A 38 10.97 -9.56 17.21
N PRO A 39 11.40 -8.32 17.56
CA PRO A 39 12.28 -8.10 18.71
C PRO A 39 11.60 -8.35 20.05
N ARG A 40 10.27 -8.10 20.15
CA ARG A 40 9.53 -8.22 21.40
C ARG A 40 9.11 -9.64 21.69
N GLU A 41 9.53 -10.19 22.84
CA GLU A 41 9.19 -11.54 23.28
C GLU A 41 7.67 -11.74 23.43
N ALA A 42 6.96 -10.76 23.99
CA ALA A 42 5.50 -10.86 24.15
C ALA A 42 4.77 -11.05 22.81
N SER A 43 5.23 -10.37 21.74
CA SER A 43 4.67 -10.54 20.40
C SER A 43 5.01 -11.92 19.81
N ARG A 44 6.22 -12.43 20.06
CA ARG A 44 6.64 -13.77 19.62
C ARG A 44 5.83 -14.85 20.33
N SER A 45 5.64 -14.72 21.64
CA SER A 45 4.83 -15.66 22.44
C SER A 45 3.37 -15.68 21.99
N ALA A 46 2.79 -14.50 21.71
CA ALA A 46 1.43 -14.41 21.16
C ALA A 46 1.34 -15.09 19.78
N PHE A 47 2.36 -14.91 18.93
CA PHE A 47 2.42 -15.56 17.63
C PHE A 47 2.44 -17.09 17.74
N THR A 48 3.31 -17.64 18.57
CA THR A 48 3.38 -19.09 18.80
C THR A 48 2.07 -19.64 19.37
N ALA A 49 1.41 -18.90 20.26
CA ALA A 49 0.12 -19.32 20.82
C ALA A 49 -1.00 -19.34 19.76
N GLU A 50 -0.99 -18.42 18.79
CA GLU A 50 -2.03 -18.34 17.75
C GLU A 50 -1.76 -19.27 16.56
N PHE A 51 -0.53 -19.25 16.03
CA PHE A 51 -0.19 -19.93 14.77
C PHE A 51 0.55 -21.26 14.98
N GLY A 52 1.10 -21.51 16.17
CA GLY A 52 1.91 -22.71 16.47
C GLY A 52 3.25 -22.77 15.74
N GLY A 53 3.62 -21.67 15.01
CA GLY A 53 4.82 -21.61 14.17
C GLY A 53 6.08 -21.17 14.93
N ASN A 54 7.21 -21.13 14.21
CA ASN A 54 8.51 -20.71 14.73
C ASN A 54 8.55 -19.19 14.98
N ALA A 55 9.04 -18.76 16.14
CA ALA A 55 9.12 -17.34 16.50
C ALA A 55 10.57 -16.92 16.79
N HIS A 56 11.17 -16.23 15.83
CA HIS A 56 12.56 -15.80 15.84
C HIS A 56 12.74 -14.38 16.42
N ALA A 57 13.91 -14.13 17.00
CA ALA A 57 14.26 -12.80 17.48
C ALA A 57 14.88 -11.93 16.37
N THR A 58 15.50 -12.56 15.36
CA THR A 58 16.26 -11.90 14.29
C THR A 58 15.73 -12.25 12.90
N ILE A 59 16.08 -11.42 11.92
CA ILE A 59 15.74 -11.66 10.51
C ILE A 59 16.62 -12.77 9.93
N GLU A 60 17.85 -12.89 10.39
CA GLU A 60 18.80 -13.93 10.01
C GLU A 60 18.27 -15.33 10.36
N ASP A 61 17.69 -15.49 11.54
CA ASP A 61 17.09 -16.76 11.96
C ASP A 61 15.86 -17.09 11.10
N LEU A 62 15.02 -16.08 10.78
CA LEU A 62 13.88 -16.25 9.88
C LEU A 62 14.33 -16.62 8.45
N ALA A 63 15.42 -16.02 7.97
CA ALA A 63 15.99 -16.34 6.66
C ALA A 63 16.53 -17.78 6.58
N ALA A 64 17.03 -18.30 7.69
CA ALA A 64 17.56 -19.65 7.79
C ALA A 64 16.48 -20.73 8.02
N ASP A 65 15.24 -20.33 8.34
CA ASP A 65 14.15 -21.26 8.67
C ASP A 65 13.72 -22.07 7.43
N PRO A 66 13.84 -23.42 7.43
CA PRO A 66 13.47 -24.27 6.30
C PRO A 66 11.94 -24.36 6.09
N ASP A 67 11.14 -24.02 7.11
CA ASP A 67 9.68 -24.03 7.04
C ASP A 67 9.10 -22.73 6.43
N VAL A 68 9.94 -21.86 5.90
CA VAL A 68 9.56 -20.58 5.28
C VAL A 68 9.96 -20.58 3.81
N GLU A 69 9.00 -20.31 2.91
CA GLU A 69 9.24 -20.12 1.46
C GLU A 69 9.24 -18.66 1.07
N ALA A 70 8.33 -17.87 1.66
CA ALA A 70 8.20 -16.44 1.39
C ALA A 70 8.10 -15.67 2.71
N VAL A 71 8.46 -14.38 2.68
CA VAL A 71 8.34 -13.51 3.86
C VAL A 71 7.60 -12.24 3.51
N TYR A 72 6.57 -11.93 4.32
CA TYR A 72 5.94 -10.61 4.35
C TYR A 72 6.75 -9.68 5.25
N ILE A 73 7.37 -8.66 4.67
CA ILE A 73 8.16 -7.65 5.37
C ILE A 73 7.24 -6.48 5.72
N ALA A 74 6.85 -6.40 7.00
CA ALA A 74 6.00 -5.36 7.59
C ALA A 74 6.76 -4.57 8.69
N THR A 75 8.06 -4.45 8.53
CA THR A 75 8.95 -3.68 9.41
C THR A 75 8.90 -2.19 9.07
N PRO A 76 9.50 -1.28 9.87
CA PRO A 76 9.66 0.12 9.50
C PRO A 76 10.38 0.30 8.15
N HIS A 77 9.97 1.30 7.37
CA HIS A 77 10.39 1.51 5.97
C HIS A 77 11.92 1.56 5.80
N GLN A 78 12.64 2.19 6.73
CA GLN A 78 14.09 2.30 6.72
C GLN A 78 14.83 0.95 6.89
N MET A 79 14.12 -0.09 7.33
CA MET A 79 14.69 -1.43 7.52
C MET A 79 14.46 -2.35 6.31
N HIS A 80 13.63 -1.94 5.34
CA HIS A 80 13.20 -2.82 4.23
C HIS A 80 14.39 -3.33 3.42
N ARG A 81 15.38 -2.45 3.11
CA ARG A 81 16.56 -2.84 2.32
C ARG A 81 17.36 -3.97 2.98
N ASP A 82 17.70 -3.79 4.24
CA ASP A 82 18.55 -4.75 4.95
C ASP A 82 17.82 -6.08 5.15
N HIS A 83 16.57 -6.03 5.57
CA HIS A 83 15.75 -7.23 5.74
C HIS A 83 15.51 -7.97 4.41
N ALA A 84 15.13 -7.25 3.36
CA ALA A 84 14.94 -7.84 2.04
C ALA A 84 16.21 -8.50 1.51
N THR A 85 17.38 -7.86 1.71
CA THR A 85 18.66 -8.40 1.26
C THR A 85 19.03 -9.68 2.01
N ILE A 86 18.82 -9.73 3.33
CA ILE A 86 19.09 -10.93 4.15
C ILE A 86 18.17 -12.07 3.71
N LEU A 87 16.88 -11.80 3.59
CA LEU A 87 15.87 -12.80 3.25
C LEU A 87 16.03 -13.33 1.83
N ALA A 88 16.32 -12.44 0.84
CA ALA A 88 16.60 -12.86 -0.52
C ALA A 88 17.83 -13.77 -0.61
N LYS A 89 18.93 -13.44 0.10
CA LYS A 89 20.12 -14.31 0.21
C LYS A 89 19.82 -15.67 0.84
N GLY A 90 18.82 -15.72 1.74
CA GLY A 90 18.28 -16.97 2.31
C GLY A 90 17.35 -17.73 1.35
N GLY A 91 17.17 -17.26 0.10
CA GLY A 91 16.32 -17.88 -0.91
C GLY A 91 14.82 -17.69 -0.66
N LYS A 92 14.41 -16.71 0.17
CA LYS A 92 13.01 -16.44 0.47
C LYS A 92 12.41 -15.50 -0.56
N HIS A 93 11.21 -15.82 -1.08
CA HIS A 93 10.42 -14.89 -1.86
C HIS A 93 9.93 -13.74 -0.97
N LEU A 94 9.72 -12.56 -1.54
CA LEU A 94 9.49 -11.33 -0.80
C LEU A 94 8.13 -10.70 -1.13
N LEU A 95 7.34 -10.42 -0.10
CA LEU A 95 6.23 -9.48 -0.12
C LEU A 95 6.61 -8.33 0.80
N ILE A 96 6.84 -7.13 0.25
CA ILE A 96 7.32 -5.97 1.03
C ILE A 96 6.21 -4.93 1.13
N ASP A 97 5.87 -4.52 2.37
CA ASP A 97 4.92 -3.43 2.59
C ASP A 97 5.40 -2.14 1.87
N LYS A 98 4.47 -1.33 1.43
CA LYS A 98 4.78 -0.04 0.81
C LYS A 98 5.20 1.02 1.85
N PRO A 99 6.06 1.98 1.49
CA PRO A 99 6.83 2.05 0.24
C PRO A 99 7.89 0.95 0.17
N LEU A 100 8.30 0.58 -1.04
CA LEU A 100 9.35 -0.45 -1.22
C LEU A 100 10.61 -0.12 -0.41
N ALA A 101 11.01 1.15 -0.41
CA ALA A 101 12.15 1.69 0.32
C ALA A 101 11.93 3.18 0.61
N VAL A 102 12.87 3.81 1.34
CA VAL A 102 12.88 5.26 1.58
C VAL A 102 13.65 6.00 0.48
N SER A 103 14.71 5.40 -0.08
CA SER A 103 15.52 5.99 -1.15
C SER A 103 15.48 5.16 -2.43
N MET A 104 15.76 5.82 -3.57
CA MET A 104 15.88 5.12 -4.86
C MET A 104 17.04 4.11 -4.84
N ALA A 105 18.16 4.43 -4.18
CA ALA A 105 19.31 3.53 -4.05
C ALA A 105 18.95 2.26 -3.25
N ASP A 106 18.15 2.39 -2.19
CA ASP A 106 17.69 1.23 -1.42
C ASP A 106 16.69 0.39 -2.22
N ALA A 107 15.79 1.02 -2.99
CA ALA A 107 14.88 0.32 -3.88
C ALA A 107 15.64 -0.47 -4.96
N ASP A 108 16.69 0.13 -5.56
CA ASP A 108 17.56 -0.56 -6.51
C ASP A 108 18.28 -1.76 -5.88
N ALA A 109 18.78 -1.60 -4.65
CA ALA A 109 19.45 -2.67 -3.92
C ALA A 109 18.48 -3.84 -3.61
N ILE A 110 17.22 -3.56 -3.24
CA ILE A 110 16.19 -4.57 -2.98
C ILE A 110 15.87 -5.34 -4.27
N VAL A 111 15.62 -4.63 -5.37
CA VAL A 111 15.30 -5.25 -6.67
C VAL A 111 16.46 -6.11 -7.15
N GLU A 112 17.69 -5.62 -7.03
CA GLU A 112 18.89 -6.38 -7.42
C GLU A 112 19.12 -7.60 -6.53
N ALA A 113 18.91 -7.49 -5.22
CA ALA A 113 19.05 -8.62 -4.30
C ALA A 113 18.06 -9.75 -4.64
N ALA A 114 16.80 -9.40 -4.92
CA ALA A 114 15.78 -10.38 -5.33
C ALA A 114 16.14 -11.03 -6.68
N ARG A 115 16.58 -10.22 -7.67
CA ARG A 115 17.02 -10.71 -9.00
C ARG A 115 18.22 -11.64 -8.88
N ALA A 116 19.23 -11.26 -8.12
CA ALA A 116 20.46 -12.05 -7.96
C ALA A 116 20.20 -13.39 -7.25
N ALA A 117 19.23 -13.42 -6.34
CA ALA A 117 18.82 -14.64 -5.65
C ALA A 117 17.79 -15.49 -6.43
N GLY A 118 17.24 -14.99 -7.53
CA GLY A 118 16.21 -15.68 -8.32
C GLY A 118 14.88 -15.80 -7.57
N VAL A 119 14.56 -14.87 -6.67
CA VAL A 119 13.33 -14.89 -5.88
C VAL A 119 12.33 -13.85 -6.39
N HIS A 120 11.04 -14.14 -6.26
CA HIS A 120 9.98 -13.20 -6.57
C HIS A 120 9.93 -12.06 -5.54
N LEU A 121 9.63 -10.85 -6.01
CA LEU A 121 9.47 -9.65 -5.20
C LEU A 121 8.17 -8.97 -5.58
N ILE A 122 7.26 -8.83 -4.60
CA ILE A 122 6.01 -8.09 -4.71
C ILE A 122 6.04 -6.92 -3.74
N THR A 123 5.61 -5.73 -4.20
CA THR A 123 5.41 -4.55 -3.35
C THR A 123 3.95 -4.42 -3.00
N GLY A 124 3.61 -4.55 -1.73
CA GLY A 124 2.25 -4.50 -1.22
C GLY A 124 2.15 -5.08 0.18
N PRO A 125 0.93 -5.08 0.76
CA PRO A 125 -0.34 -4.67 0.15
C PRO A 125 -0.46 -3.16 -0.09
N SER A 126 -1.19 -2.77 -1.12
CA SER A 126 -1.51 -1.38 -1.50
C SER A 126 -2.95 -1.31 -2.00
N HIS A 127 -3.54 -0.12 -2.02
CA HIS A 127 -4.91 0.09 -2.51
C HIS A 127 -5.08 -0.16 -4.03
N SER A 128 -4.01 -0.39 -4.77
CA SER A 128 -4.09 -0.89 -6.15
C SER A 128 -4.59 -2.34 -6.25
N PHE A 129 -4.59 -3.08 -5.15
CA PHE A 129 -5.18 -4.41 -5.05
C PHE A 129 -6.66 -4.39 -4.63
N ASP A 130 -7.24 -3.23 -4.29
CA ASP A 130 -8.62 -3.14 -3.86
C ASP A 130 -9.57 -3.51 -5.02
N GLN A 131 -10.63 -4.25 -4.71
CA GLN A 131 -11.56 -4.78 -5.72
C GLN A 131 -12.15 -3.74 -6.67
N PRO A 132 -12.61 -2.56 -6.21
CA PRO A 132 -13.10 -1.55 -7.14
C PRO A 132 -12.02 -1.06 -8.11
N VAL A 133 -10.75 -1.03 -7.67
CA VAL A 133 -9.61 -0.62 -8.51
C VAL A 133 -9.31 -1.69 -9.57
N LEU A 134 -9.27 -2.96 -9.17
CA LEU A 134 -9.06 -4.08 -10.09
C LEU A 134 -10.19 -4.18 -11.10
N ALA A 135 -11.45 -4.08 -10.66
CA ALA A 135 -12.62 -4.07 -11.54
C ALA A 135 -12.57 -2.90 -12.56
N ALA A 136 -12.26 -1.68 -12.10
CA ALA A 136 -12.09 -0.54 -13.00
C ALA A 136 -10.94 -0.77 -14.00
N ARG A 137 -9.82 -1.35 -13.56
CA ARG A 137 -8.68 -1.70 -14.44
C ARG A 137 -9.09 -2.70 -15.52
N GLU A 138 -9.84 -3.73 -15.20
CA GLU A 138 -10.36 -4.71 -16.17
C GLU A 138 -11.30 -4.05 -17.19
N MET A 139 -12.22 -3.19 -16.73
CA MET A 139 -13.12 -2.42 -17.59
C MET A 139 -12.34 -1.53 -18.56
N ILE A 140 -11.30 -0.84 -18.09
CA ILE A 140 -10.42 -0.01 -18.92
C ILE A 140 -9.67 -0.88 -19.93
N ALA A 141 -9.11 -2.01 -19.49
CA ALA A 141 -8.36 -2.93 -20.34
C ALA A 141 -9.21 -3.57 -21.45
N SER A 142 -10.53 -3.72 -21.23
CA SER A 142 -11.46 -4.21 -22.26
C SER A 142 -11.58 -3.29 -23.47
N GLY A 143 -11.10 -2.03 -23.38
CA GLY A 143 -11.24 -1.02 -24.43
C GLY A 143 -12.66 -0.47 -24.63
N ARG A 144 -13.66 -0.94 -23.85
CA ARG A 144 -15.06 -0.52 -23.96
C ARG A 144 -15.22 1.01 -23.91
N PHE A 145 -14.44 1.69 -23.06
CA PHE A 145 -14.57 3.12 -22.82
C PHE A 145 -13.56 3.96 -23.58
N GLY A 146 -12.70 3.35 -24.41
CA GLY A 146 -11.59 4.02 -25.08
C GLY A 146 -10.41 4.26 -24.15
N LYS A 147 -9.60 5.27 -24.45
CA LYS A 147 -8.39 5.59 -23.67
C LYS A 147 -8.73 6.36 -22.41
N VAL A 148 -8.00 6.09 -21.34
CA VAL A 148 -7.99 6.98 -20.17
C VAL A 148 -7.34 8.31 -20.57
N ARG A 149 -7.98 9.42 -20.22
CA ARG A 149 -7.54 10.78 -20.50
C ARG A 149 -7.12 11.52 -19.25
N MET A 150 -7.87 11.35 -18.18
CA MET A 150 -7.61 12.03 -16.92
C MET A 150 -7.99 11.14 -15.75
N ILE A 151 -7.22 11.21 -14.66
CA ILE A 151 -7.61 10.63 -13.37
C ILE A 151 -7.53 11.72 -12.32
N HIS A 152 -8.56 11.79 -11.47
CA HIS A 152 -8.55 12.65 -10.30
C HIS A 152 -8.74 11.82 -9.03
N GLY A 153 -7.81 12.00 -8.08
CA GLY A 153 -7.88 11.36 -6.77
C GLY A 153 -7.72 12.37 -5.64
N LEU A 154 -8.52 12.25 -4.60
CA LEU A 154 -8.36 13.08 -3.42
C LEU A 154 -8.56 12.26 -2.14
N ASN A 155 -7.87 12.64 -1.05
CA ASN A 155 -8.12 12.08 0.26
C ASN A 155 -7.80 13.11 1.35
N TYR A 156 -8.78 13.39 2.20
CA TYR A 156 -8.69 14.33 3.31
C TYR A 156 -8.95 13.58 4.61
N THR A 157 -7.96 13.50 5.47
CA THR A 157 -8.00 12.73 6.72
C THR A 157 -7.31 13.48 7.87
N ASP A 158 -7.45 12.97 9.08
CA ASP A 158 -6.72 13.42 10.27
C ASP A 158 -5.41 12.65 10.49
N PHE A 159 -4.81 12.14 9.43
CA PHE A 159 -3.69 11.19 9.48
C PHE A 159 -2.54 11.64 10.38
N LEU A 160 -2.11 12.90 10.32
CA LEU A 160 -0.99 13.40 11.12
C LEU A 160 -1.28 13.49 12.62
N TYR A 161 -2.55 13.50 13.01
CA TYR A 161 -2.97 13.54 14.40
C TYR A 161 -3.24 12.17 15.02
N ARG A 162 -3.14 11.11 14.22
CA ARG A 162 -3.09 9.73 14.74
C ARG A 162 -1.73 9.51 15.40
N PRO A 163 -1.61 8.73 16.50
CA PRO A 163 -0.34 8.54 17.21
C PRO A 163 0.80 8.11 16.27
N ARG A 164 1.94 8.81 16.38
CA ARG A 164 3.15 8.64 15.57
C ARG A 164 4.36 8.34 16.44
N ARG A 165 5.36 7.68 15.85
CA ARG A 165 6.72 7.65 16.39
C ARG A 165 7.52 8.81 15.78
N PRO A 166 8.61 9.27 16.42
CA PRO A 166 9.41 10.38 15.90
C PRO A 166 9.84 10.21 14.42
N GLU A 167 10.29 9.02 14.03
CA GLU A 167 10.72 8.74 12.66
C GLU A 167 9.59 8.84 11.61
N GLU A 168 8.35 8.72 12.03
CA GLU A 168 7.19 8.87 11.14
C GLU A 168 6.79 10.33 10.91
N LEU A 169 7.42 11.25 11.64
CA LEU A 169 7.32 12.69 11.47
C LEU A 169 8.60 13.28 10.87
N ASP A 170 9.47 12.45 10.33
CA ASP A 170 10.70 12.83 9.64
C ASP A 170 10.70 12.28 8.22
N THR A 171 10.53 13.17 7.23
CA THR A 171 10.49 12.82 5.81
C THR A 171 11.77 12.11 5.37
N ALA A 172 12.94 12.48 5.90
CA ALA A 172 14.22 11.84 5.55
C ALA A 172 14.29 10.37 6.00
N GLN A 173 13.49 9.98 7.00
CA GLN A 173 13.38 8.60 7.47
C GLN A 173 12.19 7.84 6.87
N GLY A 174 11.53 8.40 5.84
CA GLY A 174 10.35 7.83 5.21
C GLY A 174 9.06 8.13 5.95
N GLY A 175 9.08 9.13 6.83
CA GLY A 175 7.88 9.69 7.47
C GLY A 175 7.09 10.61 6.54
N GLY A 176 6.14 11.33 7.13
CA GLY A 176 5.26 12.24 6.38
C GLY A 176 4.19 11.54 5.55
N VAL A 177 3.47 12.33 4.76
CA VAL A 177 2.38 11.80 3.94
C VAL A 177 2.84 11.32 2.57
N ILE A 178 4.02 11.71 2.09
CA ILE A 178 4.47 11.29 0.77
C ILE A 178 4.80 9.78 0.76
N PHE A 179 5.66 9.31 1.63
CA PHE A 179 6.04 7.89 1.67
C PHE A 179 4.95 6.99 2.28
N SER A 180 4.14 7.51 3.18
CA SER A 180 3.11 6.71 3.85
C SER A 180 1.75 6.72 3.17
N GLN A 181 1.39 7.80 2.43
CA GLN A 181 0.07 8.01 1.87
C GLN A 181 0.08 8.24 0.34
N ALA A 182 0.96 9.13 -0.18
CA ALA A 182 0.98 9.40 -1.61
C ALA A 182 1.30 8.16 -2.43
N VAL A 183 2.15 7.28 -1.91
CA VAL A 183 2.49 6.01 -2.55
C VAL A 183 1.24 5.18 -2.91
N HIS A 184 0.18 5.22 -2.10
CA HIS A 184 -1.09 4.55 -2.41
C HIS A 184 -1.84 5.19 -3.57
N GLN A 185 -1.99 6.54 -3.56
CA GLN A 185 -2.65 7.23 -4.68
C GLN A 185 -1.85 7.05 -5.97
N VAL A 186 -0.53 7.18 -5.90
CA VAL A 186 0.38 6.97 -7.04
C VAL A 186 0.21 5.58 -7.62
N ASP A 187 0.14 4.57 -6.77
CA ASP A 187 0.02 3.17 -7.18
C ASP A 187 -1.32 2.91 -7.88
N VAL A 188 -2.43 3.40 -7.30
CA VAL A 188 -3.77 3.31 -7.89
C VAL A 188 -3.84 4.00 -9.25
N ILE A 189 -3.37 5.27 -9.36
CA ILE A 189 -3.48 5.99 -10.63
C ILE A 189 -2.57 5.40 -11.71
N ARG A 190 -1.37 4.89 -11.37
CA ARG A 190 -0.50 4.21 -12.34
C ARG A 190 -1.16 2.95 -12.89
N LEU A 191 -1.78 2.15 -12.02
CA LEU A 191 -2.50 0.94 -12.43
C LEU A 191 -3.67 1.27 -13.37
N LEU A 192 -4.50 2.25 -13.01
CA LEU A 192 -5.66 2.64 -13.80
C LEU A 192 -5.28 3.32 -15.11
N MET A 193 -4.25 4.18 -15.11
CA MET A 193 -3.76 4.84 -16.31
C MET A 193 -3.22 3.85 -17.34
N GLY A 194 -2.48 2.83 -16.91
CA GLY A 194 -1.92 1.80 -17.76
C GLY A 194 -0.86 2.29 -18.75
N ALA A 195 -0.34 3.51 -18.58
CA ALA A 195 0.71 4.14 -19.36
C ALA A 195 1.87 4.55 -18.45
N ARG A 196 3.06 4.80 -19.01
CA ARG A 196 4.21 5.27 -18.23
C ARG A 196 4.02 6.74 -17.84
N ALA A 197 4.26 7.06 -16.58
CA ALA A 197 4.36 8.45 -16.14
C ALA A 197 5.62 9.09 -16.71
N THR A 198 5.57 10.39 -17.03
CA THR A 198 6.65 11.11 -17.71
C THR A 198 7.24 12.24 -16.88
N HIS A 199 6.42 12.94 -16.12
CA HIS A 199 6.84 14.07 -15.29
C HIS A 199 5.84 14.36 -14.17
N VAL A 200 6.30 15.10 -13.15
CA VAL A 200 5.51 15.53 -11.99
C VAL A 200 5.69 17.03 -11.76
N ALA A 201 4.58 17.72 -11.44
CA ALA A 201 4.59 19.03 -10.82
C ALA A 201 3.79 18.97 -9.52
N ALA A 202 4.32 19.49 -8.41
CA ALA A 202 3.68 19.35 -7.12
C ALA A 202 3.96 20.51 -6.16
N MET A 203 3.08 20.62 -5.16
CA MET A 203 3.28 21.44 -3.96
C MET A 203 3.04 20.55 -2.72
N THR A 204 3.80 20.81 -1.67
CA THR A 204 3.62 20.17 -0.35
C THR A 204 3.37 21.23 0.72
N GLY A 205 2.76 20.83 1.82
CA GLY A 205 2.50 21.71 2.96
C GLY A 205 2.93 21.09 4.27
N ALA A 206 3.76 21.82 5.05
CA ALA A 206 4.13 21.53 6.43
C ALA A 206 3.61 22.67 7.32
N TRP A 207 2.40 22.53 7.86
CA TRP A 207 1.67 23.65 8.48
C TRP A 207 1.58 23.56 10.01
N ASP A 208 2.01 22.47 10.61
CA ASP A 208 1.98 22.25 12.05
C ASP A 208 3.40 22.01 12.58
N ALA A 209 3.93 22.99 13.35
CA ALA A 209 5.27 22.90 13.91
C ALA A 209 5.46 21.72 14.89
N ALA A 210 4.37 21.21 15.47
CA ALA A 210 4.40 20.01 16.31
C ALA A 210 4.45 18.71 15.46
N ARG A 211 4.28 18.82 14.16
CA ARG A 211 4.34 17.74 13.19
C ARG A 211 5.31 18.11 12.05
N PRO A 212 6.64 18.13 12.30
CA PRO A 212 7.65 18.74 11.44
C PRO A 212 7.96 17.91 10.19
N THR A 213 6.91 17.59 9.43
CA THR A 213 6.96 16.86 8.16
C THR A 213 5.90 17.43 7.22
N GLU A 214 5.98 17.11 5.92
CA GLU A 214 4.88 17.42 5.03
C GLU A 214 3.65 16.60 5.41
N GLY A 215 2.51 17.28 5.51
CA GLY A 215 1.23 16.69 5.89
C GLY A 215 0.15 16.85 4.83
N ALA A 216 0.46 17.57 3.76
CA ALA A 216 -0.43 17.73 2.61
C ALA A 216 0.38 17.83 1.32
N TYR A 217 -0.23 17.43 0.21
CA TYR A 217 0.31 17.67 -1.14
C TYR A 217 -0.82 17.79 -2.16
N SER A 218 -0.49 18.44 -3.27
CA SER A 218 -1.23 18.38 -4.53
C SER A 218 -0.23 18.18 -5.66
N ALA A 219 -0.45 17.16 -6.50
CA ALA A 219 0.46 16.83 -7.59
C ALA A 219 -0.29 16.61 -8.89
N LEU A 220 0.31 17.07 -9.98
CA LEU A 220 -0.07 16.81 -11.36
C LEU A 220 0.98 15.88 -11.97
N ILE A 221 0.54 14.74 -12.51
CA ILE A 221 1.41 13.71 -13.07
C ILE A 221 1.03 13.52 -14.53
N GLY A 222 1.98 13.78 -15.43
CA GLY A 222 1.82 13.54 -16.86
C GLY A 222 2.17 12.11 -17.25
N PHE A 223 1.47 11.59 -18.27
CA PHE A 223 1.67 10.24 -18.80
C PHE A 223 1.91 10.27 -20.29
N GLU A 224 2.47 9.17 -20.84
CA GLU A 224 2.60 8.97 -22.28
C GLU A 224 1.24 9.11 -22.98
N GLY A 225 1.24 9.67 -24.19
CA GLY A 225 0.02 9.89 -24.96
C GLY A 225 -0.80 11.12 -24.55
N GLY A 226 -0.28 11.97 -23.64
CA GLY A 226 -0.90 13.23 -23.23
C GLY A 226 -1.98 13.10 -22.17
N ALA A 227 -2.18 11.91 -21.60
CA ALA A 227 -3.03 11.72 -20.44
C ALA A 227 -2.35 12.29 -19.19
N PHE A 228 -3.14 12.63 -18.16
CA PHE A 228 -2.60 13.13 -16.90
C PHE A 228 -3.47 12.72 -15.70
N ALA A 229 -2.89 12.80 -14.51
CA ALA A 229 -3.60 12.62 -13.27
C ALA A 229 -3.34 13.80 -12.32
N SER A 230 -4.35 14.15 -11.51
CA SER A 230 -4.19 15.05 -10.38
C SER A 230 -4.53 14.31 -9.09
N ILE A 231 -3.66 14.41 -8.09
CA ILE A 231 -3.86 13.82 -6.78
C ILE A 231 -3.66 14.86 -5.70
N THR A 232 -4.53 14.83 -4.70
CA THR A 232 -4.46 15.72 -3.55
C THR A 232 -4.68 14.93 -2.27
N TYR A 233 -3.85 15.19 -1.27
CA TYR A 233 -3.98 14.59 0.07
C TYR A 233 -3.81 15.66 1.15
N SER A 234 -4.60 15.56 2.20
CA SER A 234 -4.40 16.33 3.42
C SER A 234 -4.52 15.44 4.65
N GLY A 235 -3.43 15.28 5.37
CA GLY A 235 -3.39 14.64 6.70
C GLY A 235 -3.71 15.60 7.84
N TYR A 236 -3.90 16.88 7.55
CA TYR A 236 -4.33 17.94 8.49
C TYR A 236 -5.85 18.13 8.54
N ALA A 237 -6.59 17.38 7.73
CA ALA A 237 -7.97 17.72 7.47
C ALA A 237 -8.86 17.73 8.71
N HIS A 238 -9.78 18.69 8.74
CA HIS A 238 -10.98 18.69 9.57
C HIS A 238 -12.16 18.07 8.80
N TYR A 239 -12.22 18.32 7.49
CA TYR A 239 -13.13 17.63 6.58
C TYR A 239 -12.66 16.19 6.37
N ASP A 240 -13.59 15.25 6.36
CA ASP A 240 -13.33 13.84 6.10
C ASP A 240 -13.89 13.46 4.74
N SER A 241 -13.01 13.15 3.78
CA SER A 241 -13.42 12.81 2.42
C SER A 241 -14.22 11.51 2.30
N ASP A 242 -14.23 10.67 3.33
CA ASP A 242 -15.03 9.44 3.31
C ASP A 242 -16.54 9.70 3.29
N VAL A 243 -16.99 10.94 3.57
CA VAL A 243 -18.38 11.34 3.33
C VAL A 243 -18.76 11.23 1.84
N LEU A 244 -17.79 11.36 0.93
CA LEU A 244 -17.96 11.14 -0.52
C LEU A 244 -17.96 9.65 -0.89
N GLN A 245 -17.70 8.77 0.07
CA GLN A 245 -17.66 7.30 -0.04
C GLN A 245 -18.73 6.67 0.87
N ASP A 246 -19.90 7.31 0.98
CA ASP A 246 -21.02 6.89 1.84
C ASP A 246 -20.66 6.77 3.32
N SER A 247 -19.68 7.56 3.79
CA SER A 247 -19.11 7.48 5.14
C SER A 247 -18.53 6.10 5.49
N ILE A 248 -18.10 5.35 4.49
CA ILE A 248 -17.29 4.14 4.66
C ILE A 248 -15.83 4.58 4.74
N GLY A 249 -15.10 4.11 5.74
CA GLY A 249 -13.69 4.47 5.93
C GLY A 249 -12.74 3.63 5.08
N GLU A 250 -11.46 4.03 5.02
CA GLU A 250 -10.40 3.38 4.24
C GLU A 250 -10.35 1.84 4.38
N LEU A 251 -10.72 1.32 5.55
CA LEU A 251 -10.72 -0.12 5.83
C LEU A 251 -12.08 -0.79 5.59
N GLY A 252 -12.97 -0.20 4.81
CA GLY A 252 -14.23 -0.79 4.39
C GLY A 252 -15.31 -0.87 5.47
N THR A 253 -15.14 -0.20 6.62
CA THR A 253 -16.12 -0.14 7.71
C THR A 253 -16.81 1.20 7.75
N ALA A 254 -18.11 1.23 8.08
CA ALA A 254 -18.83 2.48 8.29
C ALA A 254 -18.20 3.30 9.41
N LYS A 255 -18.04 4.60 9.20
CA LYS A 255 -17.56 5.53 10.22
C LYS A 255 -18.68 5.91 11.17
N ASP A 256 -18.36 5.96 12.47
CA ASP A 256 -19.22 6.53 13.49
C ASP A 256 -19.09 8.06 13.47
N PRO A 257 -20.16 8.82 13.17
CA PRO A 257 -20.13 10.28 13.22
C PRO A 257 -19.70 10.84 14.58
N ALA A 258 -19.97 10.13 15.69
CA ALA A 258 -19.54 10.52 17.01
C ALA A 258 -18.02 10.42 17.24
N ALA A 259 -17.32 9.69 16.35
CA ALA A 259 -15.86 9.59 16.37
C ALA A 259 -15.14 10.81 15.78
N TYR A 260 -15.86 11.82 15.27
CA TYR A 260 -15.25 13.05 14.75
C TYR A 260 -14.27 13.68 15.75
N GLY A 261 -13.07 14.00 15.27
CA GLY A 261 -11.99 14.58 16.10
C GLY A 261 -11.35 13.63 17.11
N LYS A 262 -11.63 12.32 17.07
CA LYS A 262 -11.10 11.33 18.04
C LYS A 262 -9.56 11.34 18.08
N ALA A 263 -8.89 11.40 16.92
CA ALA A 263 -7.43 11.40 16.86
C ALA A 263 -6.83 12.65 17.54
N ARG A 264 -7.38 13.85 17.25
CA ARG A 264 -6.92 15.08 17.88
C ARG A 264 -7.17 15.11 19.39
N ARG A 265 -8.34 14.62 19.85
CA ARG A 265 -8.62 14.50 21.29
C ARG A 265 -7.65 13.55 21.98
N ALA A 266 -7.35 12.41 21.38
CA ALA A 266 -6.38 11.46 21.92
C ALA A 266 -4.97 12.07 21.98
N LEU A 267 -4.57 12.78 20.94
CA LEU A 267 -3.26 13.44 20.89
C LEU A 267 -3.14 14.58 21.91
N ALA A 268 -4.23 15.32 22.18
CA ALA A 268 -4.23 16.40 23.15
C ALA A 268 -3.98 15.93 24.62
N THR A 269 -4.06 14.62 24.88
CA THR A 269 -3.73 14.04 26.19
C THR A 269 -2.29 13.58 26.30
N VAL A 270 -1.49 13.73 25.25
CA VAL A 270 -0.10 13.28 25.17
C VAL A 270 0.83 14.45 25.47
N SER A 271 1.80 14.24 26.35
CA SER A 271 2.72 15.28 26.83
C SER A 271 4.12 15.16 26.23
N SER A 272 4.47 14.00 25.64
CA SER A 272 5.79 13.77 25.07
C SER A 272 5.77 12.82 23.87
N PRO A 273 6.82 12.85 23.00
CA PRO A 273 6.98 11.89 21.92
C PRO A 273 6.99 10.43 22.37
N GLU A 274 7.54 10.14 23.55
CA GLU A 274 7.61 8.80 24.13
C GLU A 274 6.21 8.28 24.50
N GLU A 275 5.37 9.14 25.09
CA GLU A 275 3.97 8.82 25.39
C GLU A 275 3.18 8.57 24.09
N GLU A 276 3.41 9.37 23.05
CA GLU A 276 2.79 9.17 21.74
C GLU A 276 3.20 7.84 21.11
N ALA A 277 4.50 7.53 21.13
CA ALA A 277 5.02 6.24 20.66
C ALA A 277 4.45 5.08 21.49
N GLY A 278 4.26 5.28 22.80
CA GLY A 278 3.58 4.35 23.69
C GLY A 278 2.14 4.06 23.23
N LEU A 279 1.34 5.10 22.95
CA LEU A 279 -0.01 4.94 22.40
C LEU A 279 -0.01 4.19 21.05
N LYS A 280 0.97 4.43 20.21
CA LYS A 280 1.08 3.70 18.95
C LYS A 280 1.41 2.21 19.19
N SER A 281 2.23 1.90 20.16
CA SER A 281 2.62 0.52 20.48
C SER A 281 1.43 -0.33 20.96
N THR A 282 0.37 0.28 21.51
CA THR A 282 -0.86 -0.45 21.88
C THR A 282 -1.64 -1.00 20.69
N ARG A 283 -1.31 -0.59 19.46
CA ARG A 283 -1.96 -1.03 18.21
C ARG A 283 -1.18 -2.11 17.46
N THR A 284 -0.25 -2.77 18.14
CA THR A 284 0.58 -3.82 17.57
C THR A 284 0.10 -5.20 18.03
N TYR A 285 0.57 -6.24 17.36
CA TYR A 285 0.20 -7.61 17.65
C TYR A 285 0.62 -8.02 19.08
N GLY A 286 -0.29 -8.72 19.75
CA GLY A 286 -0.16 -9.06 21.17
C GLY A 286 -0.54 -7.92 22.14
N ALA A 287 -0.81 -6.71 21.66
CA ALA A 287 -1.23 -5.57 22.49
C ALA A 287 -2.67 -5.12 22.18
N SER A 288 -3.22 -5.47 21.02
CA SER A 288 -4.61 -5.20 20.63
C SER A 288 -5.16 -6.31 19.75
N GLU A 289 -6.48 -6.36 19.63
CA GLU A 289 -7.15 -7.21 18.64
C GLU A 289 -6.97 -6.68 17.22
N ALA A 290 -6.93 -7.60 16.26
CA ALA A 290 -6.96 -7.26 14.84
C ALA A 290 -8.33 -6.62 14.48
N PRO A 291 -8.37 -5.70 13.48
CA PRO A 291 -9.65 -5.23 12.98
C PRO A 291 -10.46 -6.41 12.41
N PRO A 292 -11.79 -6.39 12.55
CA PRO A 292 -12.63 -7.40 11.90
C PRO A 292 -12.55 -7.27 10.37
N LEU A 293 -12.94 -8.34 9.66
CA LEU A 293 -13.18 -8.26 8.23
C LEU A 293 -14.32 -7.26 7.97
N ALA A 294 -14.08 -6.37 7.01
CA ALA A 294 -15.01 -5.30 6.69
C ALA A 294 -16.12 -5.77 5.72
N PRO A 295 -17.33 -5.21 5.79
CA PRO A 295 -18.43 -5.55 4.87
C PRO A 295 -18.29 -4.93 3.48
N HIS A 296 -17.39 -3.97 3.30
CA HIS A 296 -17.17 -3.27 2.03
C HIS A 296 -15.70 -3.35 1.64
N ALA A 297 -15.40 -3.08 0.38
CA ALA A 297 -14.02 -2.99 -0.08
C ALA A 297 -13.27 -1.84 0.60
N GLU A 298 -11.96 -2.04 0.79
CA GLU A 298 -11.05 -0.96 1.16
C GLU A 298 -10.98 0.07 0.02
N HIS A 299 -10.59 1.31 0.34
CA HIS A 299 -10.39 2.38 -0.63
C HIS A 299 -9.41 3.42 -0.11
N PHE A 300 -8.90 4.27 -1.01
CA PHE A 300 -8.01 5.36 -0.64
C PHE A 300 -8.56 6.73 -1.05
N GLY A 301 -9.79 7.01 -0.64
CA GLY A 301 -10.55 8.20 -1.00
C GLY A 301 -11.21 8.11 -2.38
N PRO A 302 -11.96 9.16 -2.79
CA PRO A 302 -12.60 9.24 -4.09
C PRO A 302 -11.59 9.23 -5.25
N VAL A 303 -11.87 8.39 -6.25
CA VAL A 303 -11.13 8.34 -7.53
C VAL A 303 -12.12 8.40 -8.67
N ILE A 304 -11.89 9.31 -9.63
CA ILE A 304 -12.64 9.43 -10.87
C ILE A 304 -11.67 9.24 -12.04
N VAL A 305 -12.03 8.38 -12.97
CA VAL A 305 -11.28 8.10 -14.20
C VAL A 305 -12.09 8.55 -15.39
N SER A 306 -11.60 9.56 -16.11
CA SER A 306 -12.23 10.03 -17.34
C SER A 306 -11.63 9.32 -18.55
N CYS A 307 -12.45 8.61 -19.28
CA CYS A 307 -12.12 7.94 -20.53
C CYS A 307 -12.73 8.67 -21.74
N ASP A 308 -12.45 8.20 -22.96
CA ASP A 308 -13.04 8.79 -24.18
C ASP A 308 -14.56 8.78 -24.20
N ARG A 309 -15.22 7.77 -23.58
CA ARG A 309 -16.68 7.53 -23.69
C ARG A 309 -17.38 7.31 -22.35
N ALA A 310 -16.71 7.45 -21.24
CA ALA A 310 -17.31 7.32 -19.91
C ALA A 310 -16.38 7.90 -18.83
N ASP A 311 -16.99 8.34 -17.72
CA ASP A 311 -16.32 8.52 -16.46
C ASP A 311 -16.62 7.33 -15.54
N LEU A 312 -15.58 6.84 -14.85
CA LEU A 312 -15.69 5.78 -13.85
C LEU A 312 -15.42 6.39 -12.46
N ARG A 313 -16.35 6.25 -11.54
CA ARG A 313 -16.17 6.63 -10.13
C ARG A 313 -16.01 5.38 -9.28
N LEU A 314 -14.90 5.26 -8.60
CA LEU A 314 -14.61 4.14 -7.70
C LEU A 314 -15.24 4.42 -6.33
N THR A 315 -15.96 3.43 -5.80
CA THR A 315 -16.58 3.47 -4.47
C THR A 315 -16.28 2.18 -3.70
N PRO A 316 -16.41 2.15 -2.37
CA PRO A 316 -16.24 0.92 -1.59
C PRO A 316 -17.23 -0.19 -1.93
N LYS A 317 -18.30 0.13 -2.67
CA LYS A 317 -19.34 -0.81 -3.08
C LYS A 317 -19.14 -1.33 -4.50
N GLY A 318 -18.30 -0.66 -5.31
CA GLY A 318 -18.08 -1.00 -6.72
C GLY A 318 -17.73 0.22 -7.56
N VAL A 319 -17.94 0.11 -8.87
CA VAL A 319 -17.63 1.14 -9.85
C VAL A 319 -18.91 1.70 -10.46
N GLU A 320 -19.14 3.01 -10.30
CA GLU A 320 -20.16 3.75 -11.03
C GLU A 320 -19.63 4.11 -12.41
N ILE A 321 -20.44 3.91 -13.43
CA ILE A 321 -20.16 4.21 -14.83
C ILE A 321 -21.10 5.30 -15.32
N TRP A 322 -20.55 6.39 -15.82
CA TRP A 322 -21.26 7.52 -16.36
C TRP A 322 -20.92 7.63 -17.85
N GLY A 323 -21.72 6.94 -18.71
CA GLY A 323 -21.56 6.96 -20.16
C GLY A 323 -22.28 8.13 -20.82
N ASP A 324 -22.20 8.21 -22.15
CA ASP A 324 -22.77 9.32 -22.93
C ASP A 324 -24.26 9.55 -22.69
N THR A 325 -25.04 8.47 -22.53
CA THR A 325 -26.50 8.53 -22.39
C THR A 325 -27.04 7.73 -21.21
N GLU A 326 -26.25 6.87 -20.63
CA GLU A 326 -26.69 5.93 -19.58
C GLU A 326 -25.69 5.89 -18.42
N LYS A 327 -26.22 5.60 -17.24
CA LYS A 327 -25.43 5.29 -16.06
C LYS A 327 -25.57 3.81 -15.73
N ASP A 328 -24.49 3.24 -15.24
CA ASP A 328 -24.43 1.84 -14.82
C ASP A 328 -23.66 1.73 -13.50
N PHE A 329 -23.78 0.60 -12.83
CA PHE A 329 -23.05 0.29 -11.62
C PHE A 329 -22.62 -1.18 -11.63
N ILE A 330 -21.32 -1.40 -11.51
CA ILE A 330 -20.75 -2.73 -11.34
C ILE A 330 -20.37 -2.91 -9.88
N PRO A 331 -21.03 -3.79 -9.14
CA PRO A 331 -20.69 -4.04 -7.75
C PRO A 331 -19.29 -4.63 -7.65
N ALA A 332 -18.55 -4.28 -6.59
CA ALA A 332 -17.29 -4.93 -6.28
C ALA A 332 -17.57 -6.44 -6.05
N PRO A 333 -16.79 -7.33 -6.68
CA PRO A 333 -16.94 -8.75 -6.43
C PRO A 333 -16.66 -9.04 -4.93
N PRO A 334 -17.41 -10.00 -4.34
CA PRO A 334 -17.14 -10.39 -2.98
C PRO A 334 -15.76 -11.06 -2.89
N GLU A 335 -14.99 -10.67 -1.91
CA GLU A 335 -13.71 -11.29 -1.61
C GLU A 335 -13.70 -11.94 -0.23
N PRO A 336 -12.95 -13.02 -0.07
CA PRO A 336 -12.79 -13.64 1.25
C PRO A 336 -12.11 -12.68 2.25
N SER A 337 -11.25 -11.77 1.75
CA SER A 337 -10.57 -10.78 2.57
C SER A 337 -9.97 -9.63 1.73
N PRO A 338 -9.73 -8.45 2.33
CA PRO A 338 -9.20 -7.30 1.61
C PRO A 338 -7.81 -7.50 0.99
N ARG A 339 -7.02 -8.43 1.52
CA ARG A 339 -5.64 -8.71 1.04
C ARG A 339 -5.54 -9.97 0.18
N ALA A 340 -6.66 -10.63 -0.12
CA ALA A 340 -6.68 -11.83 -0.96
C ALA A 340 -5.96 -11.62 -2.30
N PRO A 341 -6.15 -10.53 -3.06
CA PRO A 341 -5.49 -10.37 -4.35
C PRO A 341 -3.96 -10.33 -4.28
N VAL A 342 -3.38 -9.73 -3.25
CA VAL A 342 -1.91 -9.72 -3.12
C VAL A 342 -1.37 -11.09 -2.70
N LEU A 343 -2.11 -11.83 -1.86
CA LEU A 343 -1.72 -13.19 -1.44
C LEU A 343 -1.88 -14.18 -2.60
N GLU A 344 -2.94 -14.06 -3.38
CA GLU A 344 -3.14 -14.81 -4.62
C GLU A 344 -2.03 -14.51 -5.64
N GLY A 345 -1.67 -13.23 -5.82
CA GLY A 345 -0.56 -12.82 -6.67
C GLY A 345 0.78 -13.43 -6.24
N LEU A 346 1.07 -13.47 -4.94
CA LEU A 346 2.25 -14.13 -4.39
C LEU A 346 2.22 -15.64 -4.68
N TYR A 347 1.07 -16.29 -4.46
CA TYR A 347 0.88 -17.71 -4.73
C TYR A 347 1.15 -18.04 -6.20
N HIS A 348 0.55 -17.31 -7.11
CA HIS A 348 0.74 -17.54 -8.55
C HIS A 348 2.17 -17.25 -9.02
N ALA A 349 2.83 -16.23 -8.46
CA ALA A 349 4.23 -15.97 -8.75
C ALA A 349 5.11 -17.17 -8.38
N ILE A 350 4.92 -17.74 -7.19
CA ILE A 350 5.75 -18.83 -6.67
C ILE A 350 5.39 -20.19 -7.30
N ARG A 351 4.09 -20.52 -7.40
CA ARG A 351 3.64 -21.84 -7.85
C ARG A 351 3.53 -21.97 -9.38
N SER A 352 3.27 -20.87 -10.09
CA SER A 352 3.03 -20.89 -11.55
C SER A 352 4.07 -20.10 -12.33
N GLY A 353 5.01 -19.42 -11.68
CA GLY A 353 6.02 -18.58 -12.34
C GLY A 353 5.42 -17.34 -13.03
N GLN A 354 4.17 -16.97 -12.72
CA GLN A 354 3.55 -15.77 -13.29
C GLN A 354 4.18 -14.51 -12.67
N PRO A 355 4.70 -13.57 -13.48
CA PRO A 355 5.25 -12.34 -12.92
C PRO A 355 4.18 -11.58 -12.14
N PRO A 356 4.47 -11.10 -10.93
CA PRO A 356 3.51 -10.32 -10.15
C PRO A 356 3.28 -8.95 -10.81
N ALA A 357 2.03 -8.50 -10.83
CA ALA A 357 1.65 -7.21 -11.40
C ALA A 357 2.36 -6.05 -10.69
N GLN A 358 2.39 -6.08 -9.35
CA GLN A 358 3.09 -5.10 -8.52
C GLN A 358 4.48 -5.62 -8.12
N SER A 359 5.32 -5.86 -9.11
CA SER A 359 6.71 -6.31 -8.93
C SER A 359 7.57 -5.28 -8.19
N GLY A 360 8.81 -5.66 -7.84
CA GLY A 360 9.79 -4.71 -7.30
C GLY A 360 10.05 -3.51 -8.21
N GLY A 361 10.10 -3.72 -9.54
CA GLY A 361 10.19 -2.64 -10.52
C GLY A 361 8.99 -1.70 -10.49
N TRP A 362 7.79 -2.25 -10.27
CA TRP A 362 6.58 -1.47 -10.08
C TRP A 362 6.65 -0.60 -8.81
N GLY A 363 7.05 -1.19 -7.68
CA GLY A 363 7.22 -0.46 -6.41
C GLY A 363 8.27 0.64 -6.50
N ARG A 364 9.41 0.36 -7.18
CA ARG A 364 10.45 1.34 -7.47
C ARG A 364 9.95 2.53 -8.28
N ALA A 365 9.14 2.28 -9.30
CA ALA A 365 8.57 3.32 -10.14
C ALA A 365 7.52 4.17 -9.38
N SER A 366 6.74 3.60 -8.47
CA SER A 366 5.87 4.36 -7.56
C SER A 366 6.68 5.23 -6.61
N LEU A 367 7.80 4.73 -6.10
CA LEU A 367 8.71 5.48 -5.22
C LEU A 367 9.36 6.67 -5.95
N GLU A 368 9.75 6.51 -7.22
CA GLU A 368 10.30 7.61 -8.02
C GLU A 368 9.32 8.79 -8.12
N ILE A 369 8.03 8.54 -8.31
CA ILE A 369 7.00 9.60 -8.32
C ILE A 369 6.91 10.28 -6.95
N CYS A 370 6.99 9.53 -5.84
CA CYS A 370 7.00 10.10 -4.50
C CYS A 370 8.19 11.06 -4.30
N HIS A 371 9.40 10.68 -4.73
CA HIS A 371 10.56 11.56 -4.72
C HIS A 371 10.39 12.77 -5.63
N ALA A 372 9.84 12.59 -6.83
CA ALA A 372 9.57 13.68 -7.75
C ALA A 372 8.54 14.70 -7.21
N ILE A 373 7.57 14.26 -6.39
CA ILE A 373 6.65 15.18 -5.69
C ILE A 373 7.43 16.07 -4.71
N LEU A 374 8.33 15.50 -3.90
CA LEU A 374 9.15 16.27 -2.96
C LEU A 374 10.09 17.23 -3.70
N GLU A 375 10.81 16.76 -4.71
CA GLU A 375 11.75 17.56 -5.51
C GLU A 375 11.04 18.70 -6.25
N SER A 376 9.85 18.42 -6.83
CA SER A 376 9.05 19.45 -7.51
C SER A 376 8.57 20.53 -6.54
N ALA A 377 8.12 20.13 -5.34
CA ALA A 377 7.69 21.07 -4.32
C ALA A 377 8.84 21.96 -3.81
N GLU A 378 10.05 21.43 -3.72
CA GLU A 378 11.24 22.16 -3.30
C GLU A 378 11.74 23.13 -4.40
N THR A 379 11.77 22.66 -5.64
CA THR A 379 12.37 23.43 -6.76
C THR A 379 11.39 24.30 -7.50
N GLY A 380 10.09 24.06 -7.38
CA GLY A 380 9.03 24.69 -8.17
C GLY A 380 9.03 24.27 -9.65
N ALA A 381 9.76 23.22 -10.01
CA ALA A 381 9.93 22.77 -11.39
C ALA A 381 9.14 21.49 -11.70
N PHE A 382 8.89 21.23 -12.98
CA PHE A 382 8.48 19.94 -13.47
C PHE A 382 9.65 18.97 -13.40
N ILE A 383 9.47 17.84 -12.72
CA ILE A 383 10.50 16.80 -12.58
C ILE A 383 10.23 15.66 -13.57
N GLY A 384 11.19 15.41 -14.47
CA GLY A 384 11.14 14.32 -15.42
C GLY A 384 11.43 12.97 -14.78
N LEU A 385 10.61 11.96 -15.07
CA LEU A 385 10.73 10.59 -14.54
C LEU A 385 11.57 9.72 -15.48
N LYS A 386 12.40 8.83 -14.92
CA LYS A 386 13.38 8.02 -15.67
C LYS A 386 13.17 6.50 -15.54
N SER A 387 12.51 6.07 -14.47
CA SER A 387 12.47 4.66 -14.06
C SER A 387 11.06 4.07 -14.10
N GLN A 388 10.21 4.61 -14.96
CA GLN A 388 8.82 4.18 -15.03
C GLN A 388 8.64 2.89 -15.81
N THR A 389 7.81 2.01 -15.29
CA THR A 389 7.39 0.75 -15.90
C THR A 389 5.89 0.79 -16.20
N GLN A 390 5.47 0.14 -17.28
CA GLN A 390 4.05 -0.14 -17.51
C GLN A 390 3.63 -1.36 -16.69
N HIS A 391 2.34 -1.44 -16.37
CA HIS A 391 1.74 -2.66 -15.87
C HIS A 391 1.80 -3.72 -16.98
N GLN A 392 2.46 -4.86 -16.73
CA GLN A 392 2.46 -5.96 -17.67
C GLN A 392 1.06 -6.59 -17.67
N SER A 393 0.34 -6.48 -18.80
CA SER A 393 -0.85 -7.28 -19.03
C SER A 393 -0.43 -8.75 -19.22
N LYS A 394 -1.31 -9.69 -18.82
CA LYS A 394 -1.05 -11.16 -18.88
C LYS A 394 -0.68 -11.70 -20.28
N GLU A 395 -0.60 -10.86 -21.32
CA GLU A 395 -0.46 -11.25 -22.72
C GLU A 395 0.91 -10.94 -23.37
N GLU A 396 1.84 -10.24 -22.68
CA GLU A 396 3.17 -10.01 -23.27
C GLU A 396 4.19 -10.99 -22.69
N PRO A 397 4.80 -11.85 -23.54
CA PRO A 397 5.91 -12.71 -23.11
C PRO A 397 7.10 -11.84 -22.72
N VAL A 398 7.73 -12.19 -21.61
CA VAL A 398 8.99 -11.60 -21.15
C VAL A 398 10.04 -11.76 -22.25
N ALA A 399 10.53 -10.65 -22.83
CA ALA A 399 11.69 -10.60 -23.69
C ALA A 399 12.97 -10.52 -22.87
#